data_428aa05765c10c98aae29e0c241d206f
#
_entry.id   428aa05765c10c98aae29e0c241d206f
#
_cell.length_a   1.000
_cell.length_b   1.000
_cell.length_c   1.000
_cell.angle_alpha   90.00
_cell.angle_beta   90.00
_cell.angle_gamma   90.00
#
_symmetry.space_group_name_H-M   'P 1'
#
loop_
_entity.id
_entity.type
_entity.pdbx_description
1 polymer ?
#
loop_
_entity_poly.entity_id
_entity_poly.type
_entity_poly.pdbx_seq_one_letter_code
_entity_poly.pdbx_strand_id
1 'polypeptide(L)'
;MSSEILKTQGTQILDAKGNVVLLRGTTLGGWMLMENFINGFPGRESQIRKALLNVLGVEKYEYFFDRFLEYFFTEKDAEFLVSLGINSLHLPFNYRHFEDDMAPFEIKEQGFKHLDRVIDICAKHKIYVILDLHAAPGGQSQDWHCDNPTGYAAFWDHKHFQDRVINLWRVIAGRYRGNPWVAGYNPLNEPADEEWVRLLSFYDRLAPAIREVDPDHILFLEGNTKNNVPIWNGEFGPIYEKEETNPDWEVHNQERYSMLEKQLEIYTADSIAAWSIWTYKDLNTMGLVHMQSNTPWIKLLDPIIKKKRQLAVDSWAYDDAHLQEGLFGPLHKWFEDNVPPQYGKKYPWQWRMNMHVFRGIRGITMAEYMIPEWADYFRDKSFEELDALAASWKFENCMIRDELNTKLKLYSTMQSDDKRLVGKVIVPSVDLTTEGVFELSPEEKERKK
;
A
#
# COMPACT_ATOMS: atom_id res chain seq x y z
N MET A 1 26.37 -5.74 -23.54
CA MET A 1 26.37 -4.59 -22.60
C MET A 1 25.88 -5.15 -21.26
N SER A 2 26.60 -4.94 -20.17
CA SER A 2 26.09 -5.34 -18.85
C SER A 2 24.84 -4.53 -18.55
N SER A 3 23.76 -5.19 -18.16
CA SER A 3 22.52 -4.55 -17.73
C SER A 3 22.84 -3.61 -16.56
N GLU A 4 22.37 -2.36 -16.62
CA GLU A 4 22.47 -1.41 -15.49
C GLU A 4 21.45 -1.70 -14.38
N ILE A 5 20.70 -2.80 -14.51
CA ILE A 5 19.61 -3.21 -13.63
C ILE A 5 20.17 -3.80 -12.32
N LEU A 6 19.47 -3.52 -11.22
CA LEU A 6 19.77 -4.10 -9.91
C LEU A 6 19.63 -5.63 -9.94
N LYS A 7 20.50 -6.32 -9.21
CA LYS A 7 20.50 -7.79 -9.10
C LYS A 7 20.55 -8.23 -7.65
N THR A 8 20.04 -9.42 -7.38
CA THR A 8 20.16 -10.04 -6.06
C THR A 8 21.34 -11.00 -6.02
N GLN A 9 22.11 -10.96 -4.92
CA GLN A 9 23.15 -11.92 -4.63
C GLN A 9 23.16 -12.23 -3.12
N GLY A 10 22.82 -13.47 -2.75
CA GLY A 10 22.60 -13.81 -1.35
C GLY A 10 21.53 -12.90 -0.75
N THR A 11 21.81 -12.27 0.37
CA THR A 11 20.92 -11.34 1.08
C THR A 11 21.02 -9.87 0.62
N GLN A 12 21.78 -9.61 -0.45
CA GLN A 12 22.10 -8.26 -0.92
C GLN A 12 21.45 -7.94 -2.27
N ILE A 13 21.18 -6.65 -2.47
CA ILE A 13 20.88 -6.06 -3.78
C ILE A 13 22.16 -5.36 -4.26
N LEU A 14 22.56 -5.61 -5.49
CA LEU A 14 23.78 -5.06 -6.10
C LEU A 14 23.44 -4.23 -7.34
N ASP A 15 24.22 -3.17 -7.57
CA ASP A 15 24.23 -2.45 -8.84
C ASP A 15 25.01 -3.22 -9.93
N ALA A 16 25.02 -2.67 -11.13
CA ALA A 16 25.74 -3.27 -12.27
C ALA A 16 27.26 -3.37 -12.07
N LYS A 17 27.83 -2.63 -11.12
CA LYS A 17 29.26 -2.64 -10.77
C LYS A 17 29.57 -3.61 -9.64
N GLY A 18 28.56 -4.22 -9.05
CA GLY A 18 28.68 -5.13 -7.92
C GLY A 18 28.71 -4.42 -6.56
N ASN A 19 28.40 -3.13 -6.49
CA ASN A 19 28.29 -2.44 -5.21
C ASN A 19 26.94 -2.76 -4.56
N VAL A 20 26.92 -2.88 -3.23
CA VAL A 20 25.69 -3.06 -2.46
C VAL A 20 24.84 -1.81 -2.52
N VAL A 21 23.57 -1.98 -2.87
CA VAL A 21 22.55 -0.93 -2.87
C VAL A 21 21.54 -1.23 -1.77
N LEU A 22 21.42 -0.31 -0.81
CA LEU A 22 20.39 -0.36 0.20
C LEU A 22 19.23 0.53 -0.24
N LEU A 23 18.06 -0.06 -0.49
CA LEU A 23 16.86 0.71 -0.86
C LEU A 23 16.18 1.25 0.39
N ARG A 24 16.13 2.56 0.51
CA ARG A 24 15.53 3.32 1.62
C ARG A 24 14.41 4.16 1.08
N GLY A 25 13.17 3.76 1.36
CA GLY A 25 12.04 4.25 0.60
C GLY A 25 10.84 4.74 1.40
N THR A 26 9.90 5.26 0.65
CA THR A 26 8.53 5.52 1.09
C THR A 26 7.55 5.01 0.03
N THR A 27 6.28 4.90 0.42
CA THR A 27 5.23 4.43 -0.47
C THR A 27 4.36 5.58 -0.94
N LEU A 28 4.05 5.66 -2.23
CA LEU A 28 3.15 6.64 -2.81
C LEU A 28 1.69 6.15 -2.73
N GLY A 29 1.23 5.82 -1.51
CA GLY A 29 -0.17 5.47 -1.27
C GLY A 29 -1.12 6.65 -1.50
N GLY A 30 -2.37 6.36 -1.86
CA GLY A 30 -3.37 7.39 -2.12
C GLY A 30 -3.33 8.00 -3.53
N TRP A 31 -2.45 7.54 -4.39
CA TRP A 31 -2.22 8.05 -5.75
C TRP A 31 -2.92 7.19 -6.83
N MET A 32 -2.24 6.24 -7.44
CA MET A 32 -2.85 5.29 -8.40
C MET A 32 -3.54 4.10 -7.70
N LEU A 33 -3.48 4.07 -6.41
CA LEU A 33 -4.34 3.33 -5.52
C LEU A 33 -4.82 4.28 -4.44
N MET A 34 -6.11 4.54 -4.38
CA MET A 34 -6.69 5.45 -3.40
C MET A 34 -7.25 4.67 -2.21
N GLU A 35 -6.95 5.16 -1.01
CA GLU A 35 -7.46 4.57 0.22
C GLU A 35 -8.23 5.58 1.07
N ASN A 36 -9.24 5.08 1.74
CA ASN A 36 -10.21 5.93 2.45
C ASN A 36 -9.60 6.77 3.59
N PHE A 37 -8.59 6.27 4.28
CA PHE A 37 -7.91 7.00 5.35
C PHE A 37 -6.84 7.96 4.84
N ILE A 38 -6.25 7.70 3.66
CA ILE A 38 -5.28 8.58 3.01
C ILE A 38 -6.00 9.77 2.37
N ASN A 39 -7.06 9.50 1.60
CA ASN A 39 -7.71 10.49 0.75
C ASN A 39 -8.99 11.08 1.36
N GLY A 40 -9.54 10.50 2.43
CA GLY A 40 -10.67 11.03 3.19
C GLY A 40 -12.06 10.63 2.68
N PHE A 41 -12.18 9.81 1.65
CA PHE A 41 -13.47 9.35 1.14
C PHE A 41 -14.04 8.18 1.97
N PRO A 42 -15.34 7.88 1.89
CA PRO A 42 -15.93 6.66 2.40
C PRO A 42 -15.80 5.51 1.38
N GLY A 43 -15.77 4.26 1.86
CA GLY A 43 -15.79 3.09 0.99
C GLY A 43 -14.48 2.81 0.27
N ARG A 44 -14.58 2.39 -0.97
CA ARG A 44 -13.46 1.95 -1.82
C ARG A 44 -13.32 2.80 -3.07
N GLU A 45 -12.15 2.78 -3.68
CA GLU A 45 -11.80 3.62 -4.83
C GLU A 45 -12.80 3.48 -5.99
N SER A 46 -13.11 2.25 -6.42
CA SER A 46 -14.06 2.03 -7.53
C SER A 46 -15.46 2.57 -7.26
N GLN A 47 -15.91 2.52 -6.01
CA GLN A 47 -17.22 3.04 -5.61
C GLN A 47 -17.26 4.56 -5.71
N ILE A 48 -16.25 5.26 -5.17
CA ILE A 48 -16.20 6.73 -5.23
C ILE A 48 -15.96 7.24 -6.65
N ARG A 49 -15.15 6.54 -7.43
CA ARG A 49 -14.94 6.89 -8.84
C ARG A 49 -16.23 6.80 -9.65
N LYS A 50 -17.01 5.75 -9.46
CA LYS A 50 -18.33 5.60 -10.08
C LYS A 50 -19.30 6.71 -9.66
N ALA A 51 -19.34 7.05 -8.39
CA ALA A 51 -20.19 8.12 -7.89
C ALA A 51 -19.77 9.49 -8.44
N LEU A 52 -18.47 9.80 -8.48
CA LEU A 52 -17.97 11.04 -9.08
C LEU A 52 -18.24 11.13 -10.58
N LEU A 53 -18.09 10.04 -11.31
CA LEU A 53 -18.43 10.00 -12.74
C LEU A 53 -19.91 10.36 -12.97
N ASN A 54 -20.81 9.85 -12.11
CA ASN A 54 -22.23 10.15 -12.20
C ASN A 54 -22.57 11.63 -11.87
N VAL A 55 -21.82 12.25 -10.96
CA VAL A 55 -22.07 13.64 -10.52
C VAL A 55 -21.41 14.64 -11.45
N LEU A 56 -20.19 14.37 -11.91
CA LEU A 56 -19.38 15.29 -12.72
C LEU A 56 -19.62 15.14 -14.23
N GLY A 57 -20.06 13.96 -14.69
CA GLY A 57 -20.00 13.59 -16.09
C GLY A 57 -18.56 13.28 -16.54
N VAL A 58 -18.42 12.67 -17.72
CA VAL A 58 -17.15 12.13 -18.23
C VAL A 58 -16.03 13.17 -18.27
N GLU A 59 -16.29 14.32 -18.91
CA GLU A 59 -15.27 15.35 -19.17
C GLU A 59 -14.64 15.92 -17.89
N LYS A 60 -15.48 16.32 -16.91
CA LYS A 60 -14.99 16.85 -15.64
C LYS A 60 -14.34 15.78 -14.77
N TYR A 61 -14.87 14.55 -14.82
CA TYR A 61 -14.31 13.41 -14.11
C TYR A 61 -12.89 13.10 -14.57
N GLU A 62 -12.68 12.98 -15.91
CA GLU A 62 -11.37 12.72 -16.49
C GLU A 62 -10.39 13.86 -16.20
N TYR A 63 -10.83 15.12 -16.37
CA TYR A 63 -10.03 16.28 -16.02
C TYR A 63 -9.59 16.28 -14.56
N PHE A 64 -10.52 16.06 -13.61
CA PHE A 64 -10.21 16.07 -12.19
C PHE A 64 -9.18 15.01 -11.80
N PHE A 65 -9.38 13.76 -12.25
CA PHE A 65 -8.45 12.69 -11.90
C PHE A 65 -7.10 12.80 -12.63
N ASP A 66 -7.06 13.37 -13.84
CA ASP A 66 -5.80 13.67 -14.51
C ASP A 66 -5.00 14.71 -13.72
N ARG A 67 -5.65 15.81 -13.28
CA ARG A 67 -5.00 16.82 -12.42
C ARG A 67 -4.61 16.26 -11.06
N PHE A 68 -5.45 15.46 -10.44
CA PHE A 68 -5.17 14.82 -9.16
C PHE A 68 -3.89 13.97 -9.25
N LEU A 69 -3.80 13.09 -10.22
CA LEU A 69 -2.63 12.23 -10.42
C LEU A 69 -1.37 13.02 -10.77
N GLU A 70 -1.50 14.11 -11.52
CA GLU A 70 -0.39 14.99 -11.86
C GLU A 70 0.16 15.73 -10.64
N TYR A 71 -0.73 16.31 -9.81
CA TYR A 71 -0.35 17.18 -8.70
C TYR A 71 0.08 16.40 -7.44
N PHE A 72 -0.34 15.15 -7.32
CA PHE A 72 -0.03 14.33 -6.15
C PHE A 72 1.47 14.07 -5.99
N PHE A 73 2.20 13.91 -7.12
CA PHE A 73 3.65 13.74 -7.11
C PHE A 73 4.30 14.53 -8.25
N THR A 74 5.21 15.43 -7.88
CA THR A 74 5.90 16.36 -8.78
C THR A 74 7.41 16.32 -8.54
N GLU A 75 8.20 17.09 -9.30
CA GLU A 75 9.65 17.26 -9.09
C GLU A 75 9.97 17.71 -7.66
N LYS A 76 9.13 18.59 -7.04
CA LYS A 76 9.35 19.05 -5.66
C LYS A 76 9.21 17.93 -4.64
N ASP A 77 8.29 17.01 -4.86
CA ASP A 77 8.15 15.82 -4.03
C ASP A 77 9.42 14.95 -4.08
N ALA A 78 9.96 14.74 -5.28
CA ALA A 78 11.21 14.00 -5.46
C ALA A 78 12.42 14.70 -4.81
N GLU A 79 12.54 16.03 -4.97
CA GLU A 79 13.57 16.84 -4.32
C GLU A 79 13.51 16.72 -2.80
N PHE A 80 12.31 16.75 -2.22
CA PHE A 80 12.09 16.55 -0.80
C PHE A 80 12.55 15.15 -0.35
N LEU A 81 12.17 14.10 -1.05
CA LEU A 81 12.59 12.73 -0.73
C LEU A 81 14.11 12.58 -0.77
N VAL A 82 14.77 13.12 -1.79
CA VAL A 82 16.24 13.12 -1.88
C VAL A 82 16.88 13.87 -0.70
N SER A 83 16.26 14.97 -0.24
CA SER A 83 16.76 15.74 0.93
C SER A 83 16.77 14.94 2.22
N LEU A 84 15.96 13.88 2.29
CA LEU A 84 15.91 12.93 3.40
C LEU A 84 16.85 11.73 3.21
N GLY A 85 17.58 11.64 2.08
CA GLY A 85 18.40 10.48 1.74
C GLY A 85 17.57 9.28 1.25
N ILE A 86 16.29 9.46 0.94
CA ILE A 86 15.43 8.44 0.36
C ILE A 86 15.84 8.23 -1.10
N ASN A 87 16.07 6.97 -1.50
CA ASN A 87 16.53 6.57 -2.81
C ASN A 87 15.61 5.55 -3.49
N SER A 88 14.47 5.23 -2.88
CA SER A 88 13.47 4.36 -3.50
C SER A 88 12.05 4.82 -3.24
N LEU A 89 11.16 4.57 -4.21
CA LEU A 89 9.74 4.85 -4.13
C LEU A 89 8.95 3.60 -4.49
N HIS A 90 8.14 3.12 -3.54
CA HIS A 90 7.17 2.06 -3.75
C HIS A 90 5.92 2.68 -4.40
N LEU A 91 5.51 2.19 -5.55
CA LEU A 91 4.41 2.71 -6.37
C LEU A 91 3.24 1.72 -6.43
N PRO A 92 2.30 1.78 -5.48
CA PRO A 92 1.07 1.02 -5.54
C PRO A 92 0.16 1.50 -6.67
N PHE A 93 -0.44 0.55 -7.39
CA PHE A 93 -1.45 0.87 -8.39
C PHE A 93 -2.61 -0.13 -8.38
N ASN A 94 -3.77 0.36 -8.78
CA ASN A 94 -4.98 -0.42 -9.00
C ASN A 94 -5.02 -0.90 -10.46
N TYR A 95 -5.30 -2.19 -10.69
CA TYR A 95 -5.41 -2.74 -12.05
C TYR A 95 -6.39 -1.97 -12.94
N ARG A 96 -7.40 -1.30 -12.34
CA ARG A 96 -8.43 -0.55 -13.08
C ARG A 96 -7.90 0.63 -13.89
N HIS A 97 -6.69 1.09 -13.60
CA HIS A 97 -6.00 2.05 -14.46
C HIS A 97 -5.62 1.46 -15.82
N PHE A 98 -5.37 0.15 -15.88
CA PHE A 98 -4.82 -0.54 -17.04
C PHE A 98 -5.81 -1.47 -17.73
N GLU A 99 -6.87 -1.88 -17.06
CA GLU A 99 -7.83 -2.85 -17.58
C GLU A 99 -9.24 -2.56 -17.06
N ASP A 100 -10.27 -2.94 -17.83
CA ASP A 100 -11.66 -2.83 -17.43
C ASP A 100 -12.26 -4.22 -17.17
N ASP A 101 -13.10 -4.35 -16.13
CA ASP A 101 -13.78 -5.60 -15.84
C ASP A 101 -14.76 -6.05 -16.95
N MET A 102 -15.25 -5.09 -17.75
CA MET A 102 -16.14 -5.36 -18.89
C MET A 102 -15.39 -5.60 -20.20
N ALA A 103 -14.07 -5.37 -20.21
CA ALA A 103 -13.17 -5.64 -21.33
C ALA A 103 -11.87 -6.31 -20.82
N PRO A 104 -11.98 -7.53 -20.23
CA PRO A 104 -10.83 -8.21 -19.66
C PRO A 104 -9.77 -8.52 -20.72
N PHE A 105 -8.49 -8.42 -20.33
CA PHE A 105 -7.30 -8.57 -21.18
C PHE A 105 -7.05 -7.43 -22.19
N GLU A 106 -7.94 -6.44 -22.29
CA GLU A 106 -7.74 -5.24 -23.12
C GLU A 106 -7.02 -4.15 -22.31
N ILE A 107 -5.76 -3.88 -22.64
CA ILE A 107 -4.94 -2.92 -21.91
C ILE A 107 -5.23 -1.49 -22.35
N LYS A 108 -5.48 -0.63 -21.35
CA LYS A 108 -5.68 0.83 -21.54
C LYS A 108 -4.32 1.54 -21.48
N GLU A 109 -3.81 1.98 -22.62
CA GLU A 109 -2.53 2.70 -22.73
C GLU A 109 -2.48 3.99 -21.90
N GLN A 110 -3.62 4.68 -21.75
CA GLN A 110 -3.69 5.90 -20.93
C GLN A 110 -3.34 5.68 -19.47
N GLY A 111 -3.47 4.45 -18.95
CA GLY A 111 -3.08 4.09 -17.58
C GLY A 111 -1.59 4.31 -17.31
N PHE A 112 -0.76 4.21 -18.34
CA PHE A 112 0.68 4.39 -18.21
C PHE A 112 1.13 5.85 -18.14
N LYS A 113 0.31 6.82 -18.57
CA LYS A 113 0.67 8.24 -18.63
C LYS A 113 1.33 8.76 -17.36
N HIS A 114 0.67 8.56 -16.22
CA HIS A 114 1.16 9.07 -14.95
C HIS A 114 2.22 8.16 -14.31
N LEU A 115 2.14 6.86 -14.55
CA LEU A 115 3.15 5.91 -14.10
C LEU A 115 4.51 6.21 -14.75
N ASP A 116 4.54 6.35 -16.09
CA ASP A 116 5.73 6.75 -16.84
C ASP A 116 6.29 8.08 -16.33
N ARG A 117 5.41 9.08 -16.14
CA ARG A 117 5.81 10.41 -15.67
C ARG A 117 6.50 10.35 -14.29
N VAL A 118 5.97 9.57 -13.33
CA VAL A 118 6.58 9.46 -12.01
C VAL A 118 7.88 8.67 -12.06
N ILE A 119 7.97 7.62 -12.87
CA ILE A 119 9.23 6.89 -13.09
C ILE A 119 10.30 7.82 -13.67
N ASP A 120 9.95 8.67 -14.65
CA ASP A 120 10.88 9.65 -15.25
C ASP A 120 11.35 10.69 -14.23
N ILE A 121 10.45 11.22 -13.38
CA ILE A 121 10.82 12.12 -12.29
C ILE A 121 11.79 11.41 -11.34
N CYS A 122 11.46 10.20 -10.89
CA CYS A 122 12.33 9.42 -10.01
C CYS A 122 13.70 9.17 -10.63
N ALA A 123 13.75 8.83 -11.91
CA ALA A 123 15.01 8.61 -12.65
C ALA A 123 15.92 9.85 -12.66
N LYS A 124 15.36 11.04 -12.92
CA LYS A 124 16.11 12.32 -12.86
C LYS A 124 16.72 12.59 -11.50
N HIS A 125 16.01 12.21 -10.44
CA HIS A 125 16.41 12.39 -9.05
C HIS A 125 17.17 11.19 -8.46
N LYS A 126 17.47 10.16 -9.27
CA LYS A 126 18.18 8.94 -8.86
C LYS A 126 17.44 8.15 -7.76
N ILE A 127 16.12 8.12 -7.86
CA ILE A 127 15.23 7.35 -7.01
C ILE A 127 14.83 6.08 -7.79
N TYR A 128 15.08 4.92 -7.24
CA TYR A 128 14.58 3.65 -7.77
C TYR A 128 13.09 3.51 -7.52
N VAL A 129 12.36 2.85 -8.41
CA VAL A 129 10.94 2.56 -8.19
C VAL A 129 10.68 1.06 -8.07
N ILE A 130 9.77 0.67 -7.17
CA ILE A 130 9.22 -0.68 -7.06
C ILE A 130 7.77 -0.58 -7.49
N LEU A 131 7.41 -1.24 -8.58
CA LEU A 131 6.04 -1.24 -9.10
C LEU A 131 5.23 -2.32 -8.38
N ASP A 132 4.06 -1.97 -7.88
CA ASP A 132 3.25 -2.84 -7.03
C ASP A 132 1.80 -2.91 -7.51
N LEU A 133 1.34 -4.13 -7.82
CA LEU A 133 -0.08 -4.39 -8.04
C LEU A 133 -0.79 -4.54 -6.69
N HIS A 134 -1.29 -3.43 -6.19
CA HIS A 134 -1.90 -3.32 -4.88
C HIS A 134 -3.38 -3.73 -4.84
N ALA A 135 -4.08 -3.57 -5.95
CA ALA A 135 -5.44 -4.07 -6.12
C ALA A 135 -5.54 -4.89 -7.41
N ALA A 136 -5.86 -6.17 -7.28
CA ALA A 136 -5.95 -7.14 -8.36
C ALA A 136 -7.41 -7.43 -8.77
N PRO A 137 -7.67 -7.85 -10.04
CA PRO A 137 -8.99 -8.32 -10.45
C PRO A 137 -9.52 -9.41 -9.50
N GLY A 138 -10.76 -9.28 -9.05
CA GLY A 138 -11.40 -10.21 -8.12
C GLY A 138 -11.00 -10.02 -6.64
N GLY A 139 -10.01 -9.17 -6.35
CA GLY A 139 -9.50 -8.90 -5.00
C GLY A 139 -8.67 -10.06 -4.42
N GLN A 140 -7.40 -9.82 -4.13
CA GLN A 140 -6.47 -10.78 -3.54
C GLN A 140 -6.62 -10.90 -2.03
N SER A 141 -7.33 -9.97 -1.40
CA SER A 141 -7.73 -9.98 0.00
C SER A 141 -9.14 -9.43 0.18
N GLN A 142 -9.64 -9.48 1.41
CA GLN A 142 -10.96 -8.97 1.77
C GLN A 142 -10.93 -7.50 2.16
N ASP A 143 -9.75 -6.95 2.34
CA ASP A 143 -9.55 -5.62 2.87
C ASP A 143 -9.77 -4.50 1.83
N TRP A 144 -9.81 -3.28 2.32
CA TRP A 144 -10.15 -2.09 1.53
C TRP A 144 -9.12 -1.74 0.46
N HIS A 145 -7.83 -2.01 0.72
CA HIS A 145 -6.73 -1.70 -0.20
C HIS A 145 -6.84 -2.47 -1.53
N CYS A 146 -7.51 -3.62 -1.54
CA CYS A 146 -7.74 -4.38 -2.77
C CYS A 146 -8.83 -3.80 -3.68
N ASP A 147 -9.41 -2.64 -3.35
CA ASP A 147 -10.55 -2.06 -4.06
C ASP A 147 -11.68 -3.07 -4.33
N ASN A 148 -11.94 -3.91 -3.33
CA ASN A 148 -12.90 -5.01 -3.42
C ASN A 148 -14.20 -4.68 -2.66
N PRO A 149 -15.24 -4.17 -3.33
CA PRO A 149 -16.47 -3.74 -2.67
C PRO A 149 -17.32 -4.90 -2.14
N THR A 150 -17.02 -6.14 -2.51
CA THR A 150 -17.76 -7.32 -2.03
C THR A 150 -17.20 -7.88 -0.72
N GLY A 151 -15.96 -7.55 -0.38
CA GLY A 151 -15.25 -8.15 0.77
C GLY A 151 -14.96 -9.64 0.62
N TYR A 152 -15.05 -10.17 -0.60
CA TYR A 152 -14.74 -11.56 -0.92
C TYR A 152 -13.56 -11.66 -1.86
N ALA A 153 -12.50 -12.37 -1.46
CA ALA A 153 -11.27 -12.51 -2.22
C ALA A 153 -11.44 -13.55 -3.37
N ALA A 154 -12.23 -13.18 -4.38
CA ALA A 154 -12.57 -14.04 -5.51
C ALA A 154 -11.38 -14.42 -6.40
N PHE A 155 -10.28 -13.67 -6.29
CA PHE A 155 -9.02 -13.95 -6.99
C PHE A 155 -8.54 -15.41 -6.80
N TRP A 156 -8.72 -15.95 -5.59
CA TRP A 156 -8.25 -17.28 -5.25
C TRP A 156 -9.12 -18.39 -5.81
N ASP A 157 -10.41 -18.14 -6.00
CA ASP A 157 -11.37 -19.16 -6.46
C ASP A 157 -11.58 -19.16 -7.97
N HIS A 158 -11.11 -18.13 -8.69
CA HIS A 158 -11.33 -17.97 -10.12
C HIS A 158 -10.03 -17.74 -10.89
N LYS A 159 -9.57 -18.79 -11.55
CA LYS A 159 -8.36 -18.75 -12.39
C LYS A 159 -8.35 -17.59 -13.40
N HIS A 160 -9.50 -17.18 -13.90
CA HIS A 160 -9.65 -16.04 -14.81
C HIS A 160 -9.03 -14.74 -14.27
N PHE A 161 -9.24 -14.42 -12.99
CA PHE A 161 -8.65 -13.24 -12.38
C PHE A 161 -7.12 -13.34 -12.29
N GLN A 162 -6.61 -14.52 -11.97
CA GLN A 162 -5.17 -14.79 -11.96
C GLN A 162 -4.56 -14.65 -13.36
N ASP A 163 -5.24 -15.13 -14.40
CA ASP A 163 -4.78 -15.03 -15.79
C ASP A 163 -4.74 -13.56 -16.26
N ARG A 164 -5.69 -12.73 -15.82
CA ARG A 164 -5.68 -11.26 -16.06
C ARG A 164 -4.45 -10.60 -15.44
N VAL A 165 -4.13 -10.94 -14.19
CA VAL A 165 -2.92 -10.41 -13.51
C VAL A 165 -1.65 -10.83 -14.23
N ILE A 166 -1.56 -12.09 -14.68
CA ILE A 166 -0.42 -12.56 -15.47
C ILE A 166 -0.28 -11.77 -16.78
N ASN A 167 -1.39 -11.55 -17.47
CA ASN A 167 -1.41 -10.74 -18.71
C ASN A 167 -0.95 -9.30 -18.45
N LEU A 168 -1.49 -8.66 -17.41
CA LEU A 168 -1.13 -7.29 -17.03
C LEU A 168 0.37 -7.18 -16.73
N TRP A 169 0.93 -8.12 -15.97
CA TRP A 169 2.36 -8.11 -15.67
C TRP A 169 3.26 -8.36 -16.87
N ARG A 170 2.82 -9.16 -17.85
CA ARG A 170 3.56 -9.31 -19.12
C ARG A 170 3.67 -7.97 -19.85
N VAL A 171 2.61 -7.18 -19.84
CA VAL A 171 2.60 -5.85 -20.48
C VAL A 171 3.46 -4.86 -19.71
N ILE A 172 3.27 -4.77 -18.38
CA ILE A 172 4.05 -3.84 -17.52
C ILE A 172 5.54 -4.20 -17.58
N ALA A 173 5.90 -5.46 -17.38
CA ALA A 173 7.29 -5.90 -17.41
C ALA A 173 7.92 -5.71 -18.79
N GLY A 174 7.17 -5.98 -19.87
CA GLY A 174 7.62 -5.72 -21.23
C GLY A 174 7.89 -4.23 -21.52
N ARG A 175 7.02 -3.34 -20.98
CA ARG A 175 7.17 -1.88 -21.10
C ARG A 175 8.43 -1.35 -20.41
N TYR A 176 8.69 -1.81 -19.19
CA TYR A 176 9.80 -1.30 -18.37
C TYR A 176 11.07 -2.13 -18.47
N ARG A 177 11.08 -3.18 -19.28
CA ARG A 177 12.27 -3.99 -19.51
C ARG A 177 13.49 -3.13 -19.83
N GLY A 178 14.56 -3.34 -19.08
CA GLY A 178 15.83 -2.63 -19.28
C GLY A 178 15.85 -1.21 -18.69
N ASN A 179 14.82 -0.76 -17.99
CA ASN A 179 14.82 0.53 -17.30
C ASN A 179 15.60 0.41 -15.97
N PRO A 180 16.81 1.01 -15.84
CA PRO A 180 17.63 0.85 -14.64
C PRO A 180 17.05 1.50 -13.39
N TRP A 181 16.06 2.38 -13.52
CA TRP A 181 15.42 3.05 -12.40
C TRP A 181 14.19 2.31 -11.88
N VAL A 182 13.76 1.26 -12.55
CA VAL A 182 12.83 0.28 -12.00
C VAL A 182 13.64 -0.76 -11.23
N ALA A 183 13.55 -0.77 -9.89
CA ALA A 183 14.24 -1.76 -9.06
C ALA A 183 13.65 -3.15 -9.26
N GLY A 184 12.35 -3.24 -9.48
CA GLY A 184 11.64 -4.48 -9.73
C GLY A 184 10.13 -4.38 -9.54
N TYR A 185 9.50 -5.54 -9.46
CA TYR A 185 8.05 -5.70 -9.43
C TYR A 185 7.60 -6.40 -8.15
N ASN A 186 6.64 -5.84 -7.45
CA ASN A 186 5.80 -6.52 -6.46
C ASN A 186 4.50 -6.94 -7.16
N PRO A 187 4.39 -8.21 -7.56
CA PRO A 187 3.31 -8.62 -8.44
C PRO A 187 1.95 -8.75 -7.78
N LEU A 188 1.88 -8.80 -6.45
CA LEU A 188 0.64 -8.93 -5.71
C LEU A 188 0.86 -8.50 -4.26
N ASN A 189 0.30 -7.36 -3.88
CA ASN A 189 0.39 -6.82 -2.53
C ASN A 189 -0.53 -7.55 -1.55
N GLU A 190 -0.01 -7.83 -0.35
CA GLU A 190 -0.74 -8.40 0.80
C GLU A 190 -1.74 -9.52 0.42
N PRO A 191 -1.30 -10.56 -0.29
CA PRO A 191 -2.17 -11.65 -0.66
C PRO A 191 -2.66 -12.39 0.58
N ALA A 192 -3.98 -12.44 0.80
CA ALA A 192 -4.59 -13.12 1.92
C ALA A 192 -5.39 -14.33 1.43
N ASP A 193 -4.75 -15.49 1.45
CA ASP A 193 -5.37 -16.78 1.15
C ASP A 193 -5.35 -17.70 2.36
N GLU A 194 -6.43 -18.41 2.59
CA GLU A 194 -6.51 -19.47 3.63
C GLU A 194 -5.57 -20.64 3.34
N GLU A 195 -5.33 -20.90 2.05
CA GLU A 195 -4.49 -21.97 1.57
C GLU A 195 -3.24 -21.39 0.87
N TRP A 196 -2.22 -21.02 1.63
CA TRP A 196 -0.98 -20.45 1.13
C TRP A 196 -0.36 -21.22 -0.07
N VAL A 197 -0.69 -22.48 -0.25
CA VAL A 197 -0.33 -23.31 -1.43
C VAL A 197 -0.85 -22.71 -2.73
N ARG A 198 -2.03 -22.07 -2.72
CA ARG A 198 -2.60 -21.41 -3.90
C ARG A 198 -1.76 -20.19 -4.30
N LEU A 199 -1.24 -19.45 -3.34
CA LEU A 199 -0.31 -18.35 -3.59
C LEU A 199 0.96 -18.84 -4.30
N LEU A 200 1.58 -19.91 -3.80
CA LEU A 200 2.77 -20.48 -4.44
C LEU A 200 2.46 -20.99 -5.86
N SER A 201 1.32 -21.66 -6.05
CA SER A 201 0.89 -22.12 -7.37
C SER A 201 0.63 -20.97 -8.34
N PHE A 202 0.14 -19.84 -7.85
CA PHE A 202 0.00 -18.63 -8.64
C PHE A 202 1.36 -18.07 -9.06
N TYR A 203 2.31 -17.94 -8.12
CA TYR A 203 3.67 -17.46 -8.43
C TYR A 203 4.43 -18.36 -9.39
N ASP A 204 4.22 -19.68 -9.35
CA ASP A 204 4.80 -20.64 -10.29
C ASP A 204 4.34 -20.41 -11.75
N ARG A 205 3.19 -19.77 -11.95
CA ARG A 205 2.67 -19.36 -13.26
C ARG A 205 3.09 -17.94 -13.63
N LEU A 206 3.07 -17.04 -12.67
CA LEU A 206 3.33 -15.62 -12.87
C LEU A 206 4.81 -15.35 -13.15
N ALA A 207 5.71 -15.87 -12.32
CA ALA A 207 7.13 -15.55 -12.44
C ALA A 207 7.73 -15.98 -13.79
N PRO A 208 7.47 -17.18 -14.32
CA PRO A 208 7.91 -17.54 -15.68
C PRO A 208 7.35 -16.61 -16.76
N ALA A 209 6.07 -16.22 -16.64
CA ALA A 209 5.43 -15.32 -17.61
C ALA A 209 6.07 -13.93 -17.64
N ILE A 210 6.47 -13.39 -16.48
CA ILE A 210 7.24 -12.15 -16.42
C ILE A 210 8.64 -12.36 -17.03
N ARG A 211 9.32 -13.46 -16.69
CA ARG A 211 10.67 -13.78 -17.17
C ARG A 211 10.77 -13.96 -18.68
N GLU A 212 9.69 -14.35 -19.35
CA GLU A 212 9.63 -14.41 -20.82
C GLU A 212 9.82 -13.05 -21.48
N VAL A 213 9.32 -11.98 -20.85
CA VAL A 213 9.38 -10.61 -21.39
C VAL A 213 10.44 -9.76 -20.73
N ASP A 214 10.74 -10.01 -19.46
CA ASP A 214 11.76 -9.31 -18.68
C ASP A 214 12.55 -10.29 -17.81
N PRO A 215 13.74 -10.72 -18.25
CA PRO A 215 14.55 -11.69 -17.52
C PRO A 215 15.27 -11.10 -16.31
N ASP A 216 15.41 -9.76 -16.20
CA ASP A 216 16.42 -9.14 -15.37
C ASP A 216 15.88 -8.51 -14.07
N HIS A 217 14.74 -7.79 -14.10
CA HIS A 217 14.23 -7.06 -12.93
C HIS A 217 13.92 -7.98 -11.74
N ILE A 218 14.13 -7.47 -10.52
CA ILE A 218 13.86 -8.19 -9.29
C ILE A 218 12.34 -8.43 -9.14
N LEU A 219 11.95 -9.62 -8.67
CA LEU A 219 10.58 -9.89 -8.23
C LEU A 219 10.54 -9.87 -6.70
N PHE A 220 9.79 -8.92 -6.15
CA PHE A 220 9.50 -8.79 -4.73
C PHE A 220 8.23 -9.61 -4.43
N LEU A 221 8.41 -10.87 -4.03
CA LEU A 221 7.30 -11.80 -3.79
C LEU A 221 6.92 -11.82 -2.32
N GLU A 222 5.66 -11.54 -2.02
CA GLU A 222 5.15 -11.54 -0.67
C GLU A 222 4.74 -12.93 -0.18
N GLY A 223 4.71 -13.10 1.15
CA GLY A 223 4.29 -14.34 1.79
C GLY A 223 5.27 -15.51 1.63
N ASN A 224 6.47 -15.30 1.06
CA ASN A 224 7.46 -16.34 0.84
C ASN A 224 8.80 -15.95 1.43
N THR A 225 9.14 -16.52 2.59
CA THR A 225 10.47 -16.39 3.19
C THR A 225 11.34 -17.55 2.74
N LYS A 226 12.33 -17.28 1.87
CA LYS A 226 13.40 -18.21 1.57
C LYS A 226 14.67 -17.79 2.32
N ASN A 227 15.43 -18.75 2.80
CA ASN A 227 16.74 -18.46 3.36
C ASN A 227 17.68 -17.89 2.28
N ASN A 228 18.56 -16.95 2.69
CA ASN A 228 19.59 -16.39 1.83
C ASN A 228 19.07 -15.61 0.60
N VAL A 229 17.99 -14.81 0.80
CA VAL A 229 17.47 -13.85 -0.17
C VAL A 229 17.40 -12.47 0.46
N PRO A 230 17.44 -11.36 -0.32
CA PRO A 230 17.23 -10.03 0.21
C PRO A 230 15.82 -9.89 0.78
N ILE A 231 15.69 -9.15 1.87
CA ILE A 231 14.40 -8.83 2.48
C ILE A 231 14.07 -7.37 2.15
N TRP A 232 12.83 -7.17 1.69
CA TRP A 232 12.19 -5.87 1.60
C TRP A 232 11.01 -5.83 2.58
N ASN A 233 11.03 -4.87 3.52
CA ASN A 233 9.83 -4.52 4.26
C ASN A 233 9.08 -3.45 3.48
N GLY A 234 8.05 -3.87 2.75
CA GLY A 234 7.32 -3.04 1.79
C GLY A 234 6.51 -1.94 2.43
N GLU A 235 5.95 -2.21 3.61
CA GLU A 235 5.12 -1.28 4.34
C GLU A 235 5.33 -1.40 5.85
N PHE A 236 5.65 -0.29 6.48
CA PHE A 236 5.73 -0.17 7.93
C PHE A 236 5.63 1.30 8.33
N GLY A 237 5.35 1.55 9.58
CA GLY A 237 5.29 2.90 10.13
C GLY A 237 4.14 3.07 11.11
N PRO A 238 4.20 4.09 11.97
CA PRO A 238 3.17 4.34 12.95
C PRO A 238 1.99 5.14 12.39
N ILE A 239 0.84 4.94 13.02
CA ILE A 239 -0.33 5.82 12.90
C ILE A 239 -0.19 6.89 13.97
N TYR A 240 -0.39 8.16 13.62
CA TYR A 240 -0.26 9.26 14.56
C TYR A 240 -1.62 9.70 15.10
N GLU A 241 -1.66 9.97 16.42
CA GLU A 241 -2.82 10.58 17.07
C GLU A 241 -2.92 12.07 16.73
N LYS A 242 -4.14 12.60 16.86
CA LYS A 242 -4.46 13.99 16.59
C LYS A 242 -5.01 14.66 17.85
N GLU A 243 -4.69 15.92 18.03
CA GLU A 243 -5.16 16.73 19.17
C GLU A 243 -6.70 16.70 19.31
N GLU A 244 -7.42 16.78 18.18
CA GLU A 244 -8.87 16.84 18.19
C GLU A 244 -9.55 15.49 18.52
N THR A 245 -8.78 14.38 18.57
CA THR A 245 -9.33 13.04 18.85
C THR A 245 -8.77 12.41 20.12
N ASN A 246 -7.61 12.86 20.60
CA ASN A 246 -6.94 12.29 21.75
C ASN A 246 -6.19 13.39 22.55
N PRO A 247 -6.59 13.67 23.80
CA PRO A 247 -5.94 14.69 24.62
C PRO A 247 -4.46 14.37 24.95
N ASP A 248 -4.08 13.08 24.92
CA ASP A 248 -2.71 12.62 25.21
C ASP A 248 -1.92 12.35 23.90
N TRP A 249 -2.32 12.94 22.78
CA TRP A 249 -1.76 12.70 21.45
C TRP A 249 -0.25 12.89 21.36
N GLU A 250 0.31 13.89 22.05
CA GLU A 250 1.76 14.14 22.05
C GLU A 250 2.54 12.98 22.68
N VAL A 251 2.07 12.50 23.85
CA VAL A 251 2.71 11.38 24.58
C VAL A 251 2.69 10.12 23.72
N HIS A 252 1.54 9.77 23.17
CA HIS A 252 1.41 8.59 22.31
C HIS A 252 2.25 8.70 21.04
N ASN A 253 2.32 9.88 20.43
CA ASN A 253 3.15 10.07 19.25
C ASN A 253 4.65 9.95 19.57
N GLN A 254 5.11 10.42 20.73
CA GLN A 254 6.50 10.22 21.17
C GLN A 254 6.84 8.73 21.37
N GLU A 255 5.94 7.95 21.94
CA GLU A 255 6.10 6.49 22.04
C GLU A 255 6.24 5.85 20.65
N ARG A 256 5.38 6.25 19.69
CA ARG A 256 5.40 5.76 18.32
C ARG A 256 6.67 6.13 17.57
N TYR A 257 7.16 7.37 17.72
CA TYR A 257 8.46 7.77 17.19
C TYR A 257 9.62 6.97 17.80
N SER A 258 9.55 6.66 19.07
CA SER A 258 10.55 5.84 19.75
C SER A 258 10.55 4.40 19.25
N MET A 259 9.37 3.81 19.03
CA MET A 259 9.23 2.47 18.43
C MET A 259 9.77 2.42 17.01
N LEU A 260 9.41 3.41 16.18
CA LEU A 260 9.91 3.52 14.80
C LEU A 260 11.44 3.63 14.79
N GLU A 261 12.00 4.46 15.67
CA GLU A 261 13.45 4.60 15.79
C GLU A 261 14.13 3.27 16.10
N LYS A 262 13.57 2.48 17.04
CA LYS A 262 14.09 1.14 17.33
C LYS A 262 14.02 0.20 16.13
N GLN A 263 12.95 0.24 15.38
CA GLN A 263 12.82 -0.56 14.17
C GLN A 263 13.85 -0.17 13.11
N LEU A 264 14.07 1.13 12.89
CA LEU A 264 15.08 1.63 11.98
C LEU A 264 16.53 1.32 12.45
N GLU A 265 16.80 1.35 13.76
CA GLU A 265 18.07 0.90 14.34
C GLU A 265 18.35 -0.57 13.97
N ILE A 266 17.37 -1.46 14.17
CA ILE A 266 17.49 -2.88 13.83
C ILE A 266 17.72 -3.06 12.33
N TYR A 267 16.91 -2.43 11.48
CA TYR A 267 17.06 -2.53 10.03
C TYR A 267 18.43 -2.05 9.53
N THR A 268 18.98 -1.01 10.19
CA THR A 268 20.29 -0.48 9.83
C THR A 268 21.40 -1.43 10.30
N ALA A 269 21.33 -1.94 11.54
CA ALA A 269 22.30 -2.87 12.09
C ALA A 269 22.36 -4.18 11.29
N ASP A 270 21.21 -4.71 10.88
CA ASP A 270 21.10 -5.95 10.09
C ASP A 270 21.39 -5.73 8.60
N SER A 271 21.61 -4.48 8.17
CA SER A 271 21.79 -4.12 6.75
C SER A 271 20.65 -4.67 5.88
N ILE A 272 19.38 -4.57 6.34
CA ILE A 272 18.25 -5.04 5.56
C ILE A 272 18.27 -4.41 4.16
N ALA A 273 18.06 -5.22 3.13
CA ALA A 273 18.31 -4.82 1.75
C ALA A 273 17.38 -3.66 1.30
N ALA A 274 16.13 -3.68 1.74
CA ALA A 274 15.15 -2.67 1.36
C ALA A 274 14.10 -2.44 2.43
N TRP A 275 13.61 -1.20 2.53
CA TRP A 275 12.41 -0.85 3.29
C TRP A 275 11.69 0.34 2.67
N SER A 276 10.36 0.40 2.83
CA SER A 276 9.52 1.52 2.41
C SER A 276 8.54 1.87 3.52
N ILE A 277 8.67 3.08 4.08
CA ILE A 277 7.72 3.55 5.09
C ILE A 277 6.36 3.90 4.47
N TRP A 278 5.30 3.47 5.11
CA TRP A 278 3.94 3.80 4.75
C TRP A 278 3.46 5.04 5.54
N THR A 279 3.15 6.18 4.94
CA THR A 279 3.06 6.45 3.50
C THR A 279 3.65 7.85 3.24
N TYR A 280 3.82 8.26 1.99
CA TYR A 280 4.41 9.55 1.67
C TYR A 280 3.50 10.73 2.06
N LYS A 281 2.24 10.72 1.60
CA LYS A 281 1.33 11.87 1.69
C LYS A 281 -0.09 11.45 2.07
N ASP A 282 -0.68 12.11 3.06
CA ASP A 282 -2.04 11.80 3.52
C ASP A 282 -2.76 12.99 4.21
N LEU A 283 -3.87 12.70 4.88
CA LEU A 283 -4.67 13.64 5.68
C LEU A 283 -4.28 13.65 7.17
N ASN A 284 -2.97 13.63 7.46
CA ASN A 284 -2.42 13.67 8.81
C ASN A 284 -2.64 12.39 9.65
N THR A 285 -2.50 11.21 9.03
CA THR A 285 -2.61 9.92 9.73
C THR A 285 -1.25 9.24 9.88
N MET A 286 -0.50 9.10 8.77
CA MET A 286 0.78 8.36 8.72
C MET A 286 1.87 9.10 7.92
N GLY A 287 1.48 10.02 7.02
CA GLY A 287 2.32 10.59 5.99
C GLY A 287 3.59 11.28 6.46
N LEU A 288 4.64 11.21 5.65
CA LEU A 288 5.85 12.04 5.78
C LEU A 288 5.48 13.51 5.69
N VAL A 289 4.56 13.80 4.80
CA VAL A 289 3.88 15.08 4.68
C VAL A 289 2.38 14.87 4.74
N HIS A 290 1.66 15.86 5.23
CA HIS A 290 0.20 15.79 5.29
C HIS A 290 -0.44 17.09 4.83
N MET A 291 -1.64 16.98 4.25
CA MET A 291 -2.36 18.11 3.70
C MET A 291 -2.67 19.17 4.78
N GLN A 292 -2.49 20.45 4.45
CA GLN A 292 -2.85 21.56 5.33
C GLN A 292 -4.37 21.65 5.49
N SER A 293 -4.83 21.96 6.72
CA SER A 293 -6.25 22.05 7.06
C SER A 293 -7.03 23.15 6.32
N ASN A 294 -6.33 24.16 5.81
CA ASN A 294 -6.93 25.28 5.08
C ASN A 294 -7.12 25.03 3.58
N THR A 295 -6.73 23.87 3.07
CA THR A 295 -6.86 23.51 1.64
C THR A 295 -8.32 23.37 1.22
N PRO A 296 -8.63 23.61 -0.08
CA PRO A 296 -9.95 23.37 -0.63
C PRO A 296 -10.48 21.94 -0.40
N TRP A 297 -9.59 20.94 -0.51
CA TRP A 297 -9.95 19.54 -0.28
C TRP A 297 -10.47 19.28 1.13
N ILE A 298 -9.71 19.67 2.16
CA ILE A 298 -10.12 19.49 3.57
C ILE A 298 -11.42 20.25 3.86
N LYS A 299 -11.52 21.52 3.43
CA LYS A 299 -12.72 22.34 3.67
C LYS A 299 -13.97 21.74 3.04
N LEU A 300 -13.84 21.14 1.85
CA LEU A 300 -14.96 20.50 1.18
C LEU A 300 -15.41 19.25 1.91
N LEU A 301 -14.48 18.43 2.39
CA LEU A 301 -14.75 17.09 2.89
C LEU A 301 -14.83 16.99 4.43
N ASP A 302 -14.50 18.05 5.17
CA ASP A 302 -14.52 18.03 6.64
C ASP A 302 -15.83 17.47 7.25
N PRO A 303 -17.04 17.80 6.75
CA PRO A 303 -18.26 17.25 7.30
C PRO A 303 -18.35 15.71 7.15
N ILE A 304 -17.95 15.17 5.99
CA ILE A 304 -18.00 13.73 5.75
C ILE A 304 -16.88 12.99 6.48
N ILE A 305 -15.71 13.60 6.63
CA ILE A 305 -14.61 13.05 7.42
C ILE A 305 -15.01 12.90 8.89
N LYS A 306 -15.66 13.90 9.46
CA LYS A 306 -16.22 13.84 10.83
C LYS A 306 -17.26 12.74 10.98
N LYS A 307 -18.16 12.61 10.00
CA LYS A 307 -19.19 11.57 9.98
C LYS A 307 -18.58 10.16 9.86
N LYS A 308 -17.57 9.97 9.00
CA LYS A 308 -16.82 8.72 8.90
C LYS A 308 -16.23 8.30 10.26
N ARG A 309 -15.65 9.23 10.98
CA ARG A 309 -15.07 8.96 12.31
C ARG A 309 -16.14 8.51 13.31
N GLN A 310 -17.29 9.20 13.35
CA GLN A 310 -18.40 8.83 14.23
C GLN A 310 -18.95 7.42 13.95
N LEU A 311 -18.98 7.01 12.70
CA LEU A 311 -19.49 5.70 12.28
C LEU A 311 -18.39 4.63 12.18
N ALA A 312 -17.15 4.97 12.50
CA ALA A 312 -16.00 4.09 12.36
C ALA A 312 -15.94 3.40 10.98
N VAL A 313 -16.29 4.12 9.91
CA VAL A 313 -16.35 3.60 8.53
C VAL A 313 -14.96 3.40 7.95
N ASP A 314 -13.97 4.11 8.50
CA ASP A 314 -12.60 3.99 8.06
C ASP A 314 -11.89 2.88 8.85
N SER A 315 -10.89 2.30 8.23
CA SER A 315 -10.16 1.14 8.78
C SER A 315 -9.35 1.48 10.03
N TRP A 316 -9.00 2.74 10.16
CA TRP A 316 -8.22 3.29 11.27
C TRP A 316 -9.08 4.24 12.11
N ALA A 317 -10.35 3.84 12.32
CA ALA A 317 -11.24 4.58 13.19
C ALA A 317 -10.76 4.51 14.64
N TYR A 318 -10.69 5.66 15.28
CA TYR A 318 -10.08 5.79 16.60
C TYR A 318 -11.02 5.47 17.76
N ASP A 319 -12.33 5.60 17.55
CA ASP A 319 -13.34 5.31 18.58
C ASP A 319 -14.53 4.60 17.98
N ASP A 320 -14.57 3.28 18.18
CA ASP A 320 -15.71 2.44 17.83
C ASP A 320 -16.39 1.80 19.05
N ALA A 321 -16.07 2.26 20.27
CA ALA A 321 -16.57 1.66 21.51
C ALA A 321 -18.11 1.58 21.52
N HIS A 322 -18.80 2.63 21.08
CA HIS A 322 -20.25 2.67 20.98
C HIS A 322 -20.82 1.65 19.98
N LEU A 323 -20.11 1.33 18.91
CA LEU A 323 -20.48 0.28 17.95
C LEU A 323 -20.17 -1.11 18.53
N GLN A 324 -19.05 -1.26 19.25
CA GLN A 324 -18.71 -2.51 19.93
C GLN A 324 -19.76 -2.85 20.98
N GLU A 325 -20.16 -1.90 21.83
CA GLU A 325 -21.18 -2.11 22.87
C GLU A 325 -22.57 -2.36 22.27
N GLY A 326 -23.01 -1.53 21.35
CA GLY A 326 -24.40 -1.52 20.87
C GLY A 326 -24.71 -2.51 19.76
N LEU A 327 -23.74 -2.84 18.93
CA LEU A 327 -23.96 -3.63 17.72
C LEU A 327 -23.12 -4.91 17.70
N PHE A 328 -21.81 -4.80 17.85
CA PHE A 328 -20.92 -5.94 17.61
C PHE A 328 -20.71 -6.82 18.84
N GLY A 329 -20.69 -6.26 20.03
CA GLY A 329 -20.56 -7.01 21.28
C GLY A 329 -21.66 -8.06 21.47
N PRO A 330 -22.97 -7.71 21.31
CA PRO A 330 -24.05 -8.69 21.35
C PRO A 330 -23.91 -9.82 20.32
N LEU A 331 -23.41 -9.49 19.11
CA LEU A 331 -23.17 -10.49 18.08
C LEU A 331 -21.99 -11.42 18.43
N HIS A 332 -20.88 -10.88 18.98
CA HIS A 332 -19.77 -11.68 19.51
C HIS A 332 -20.23 -12.67 20.56
N LYS A 333 -21.00 -12.15 21.54
CA LYS A 333 -21.51 -13.00 22.62
C LYS A 333 -22.40 -14.13 22.09
N TRP A 334 -23.23 -13.84 21.10
CA TRP A 334 -24.06 -14.88 20.48
C TRP A 334 -23.19 -16.00 19.89
N PHE A 335 -22.10 -15.67 19.20
CA PHE A 335 -21.17 -16.66 18.65
C PHE A 335 -20.45 -17.45 19.75
N GLU A 336 -19.99 -16.79 20.82
CA GLU A 336 -19.37 -17.46 21.98
C GLU A 336 -20.31 -18.49 22.59
N ASP A 337 -21.57 -18.12 22.75
CA ASP A 337 -22.57 -18.97 23.43
C ASP A 337 -23.07 -20.13 22.52
N ASN A 338 -22.97 -20.01 21.20
CA ASN A 338 -23.65 -20.93 20.28
C ASN A 338 -22.75 -21.69 19.32
N VAL A 339 -21.49 -21.24 19.10
CA VAL A 339 -20.56 -21.93 18.19
C VAL A 339 -19.61 -22.83 18.98
N PRO A 340 -19.71 -24.18 18.82
CA PRO A 340 -18.81 -25.09 19.51
C PRO A 340 -17.33 -24.80 19.21
N PRO A 341 -16.45 -24.83 20.23
CA PRO A 341 -15.03 -24.44 20.07
C PRO A 341 -14.25 -25.21 19.01
N GLN A 342 -14.64 -26.48 18.74
CA GLN A 342 -13.98 -27.31 17.73
C GLN A 342 -14.13 -26.77 16.30
N TYR A 343 -15.17 -26.00 16.02
CA TYR A 343 -15.40 -25.38 14.71
C TYR A 343 -14.68 -24.03 14.53
N GLY A 344 -14.17 -23.45 15.65
CA GLY A 344 -13.37 -22.23 15.65
C GLY A 344 -11.86 -22.44 15.57
N LYS A 345 -11.39 -23.73 15.46
CA LYS A 345 -9.95 -24.02 15.63
C LYS A 345 -9.06 -23.55 14.49
N LYS A 346 -9.52 -23.56 13.25
CA LYS A 346 -8.71 -23.19 12.08
C LYS A 346 -8.49 -21.68 12.01
N TYR A 347 -9.52 -20.91 12.35
CA TYR A 347 -9.49 -19.46 12.47
C TYR A 347 -10.31 -19.09 13.71
N PRO A 348 -9.71 -18.45 14.73
CA PRO A 348 -10.49 -17.95 15.85
C PRO A 348 -11.67 -17.15 15.32
N TRP A 349 -12.89 -17.48 15.73
CA TRP A 349 -14.11 -16.86 15.20
C TRP A 349 -14.10 -15.34 15.43
N GLN A 350 -13.45 -14.82 16.48
CA GLN A 350 -13.26 -13.40 16.72
C GLN A 350 -12.52 -12.71 15.58
N TRP A 351 -11.47 -13.36 15.02
CA TRP A 351 -10.74 -12.82 13.89
C TRP A 351 -11.63 -12.76 12.63
N ARG A 352 -12.38 -13.81 12.33
CA ARG A 352 -13.34 -13.83 11.23
C ARG A 352 -14.45 -12.80 11.41
N MET A 353 -14.98 -12.64 12.62
CA MET A 353 -15.96 -11.62 12.91
C MET A 353 -15.43 -10.22 12.65
N ASN A 354 -14.21 -9.91 13.09
CA ASN A 354 -13.57 -8.63 12.82
C ASN A 354 -13.41 -8.39 11.31
N MET A 355 -12.88 -9.37 10.58
CA MET A 355 -12.59 -9.22 9.17
C MET A 355 -13.86 -9.17 8.30
N HIS A 356 -14.79 -10.08 8.48
CA HIS A 356 -15.94 -10.22 7.59
C HIS A 356 -17.16 -9.42 8.04
N VAL A 357 -17.44 -9.41 9.34
CA VAL A 357 -18.66 -8.76 9.84
C VAL A 357 -18.37 -7.29 10.11
N PHE A 358 -17.41 -6.97 10.97
CA PHE A 358 -17.20 -5.58 11.38
C PHE A 358 -16.63 -4.74 10.25
N ARG A 359 -15.61 -5.19 9.57
CA ARG A 359 -15.05 -4.48 8.42
C ARG A 359 -16.03 -4.46 7.24
N GLY A 360 -16.75 -5.57 7.00
CA GLY A 360 -17.78 -5.64 5.98
C GLY A 360 -18.94 -4.70 6.24
N ILE A 361 -19.49 -4.68 7.46
CA ILE A 361 -20.57 -3.77 7.81
C ILE A 361 -20.10 -2.32 7.74
N ARG A 362 -18.99 -1.96 8.39
CA ARG A 362 -18.46 -0.59 8.41
C ARG A 362 -17.94 -0.15 7.04
N GLY A 363 -17.01 -0.89 6.48
CA GLY A 363 -16.27 -0.50 5.28
C GLY A 363 -17.01 -0.75 3.96
N ILE A 364 -18.10 -1.51 3.97
CA ILE A 364 -18.92 -1.76 2.78
C ILE A 364 -20.31 -1.18 2.97
N THR A 365 -21.13 -1.79 3.83
CA THR A 365 -22.55 -1.46 3.92
C THR A 365 -22.77 -0.01 4.40
N MET A 366 -22.14 0.40 5.51
CA MET A 366 -22.30 1.78 6.00
C MET A 366 -21.64 2.79 5.05
N ALA A 367 -20.48 2.44 4.49
CA ALA A 367 -19.79 3.31 3.55
C ALA A 367 -20.60 3.57 2.27
N GLU A 368 -21.30 2.57 1.73
CA GLU A 368 -22.17 2.73 0.54
C GLU A 368 -23.20 3.84 0.70
N TYR A 369 -23.78 4.01 1.90
CA TYR A 369 -24.74 5.08 2.16
C TYR A 369 -24.10 6.48 2.25
N MET A 370 -22.78 6.54 2.52
CA MET A 370 -22.05 7.81 2.60
C MET A 370 -21.47 8.26 1.26
N ILE A 371 -21.27 7.34 0.32
CA ILE A 371 -20.66 7.63 -0.98
C ILE A 371 -21.45 8.65 -1.81
N PRO A 372 -22.78 8.57 -1.94
CA PRO A 372 -23.55 9.59 -2.68
C PRO A 372 -23.42 10.98 -2.05
N GLU A 373 -23.48 11.09 -0.72
CA GLU A 373 -23.29 12.36 0.00
C GLU A 373 -21.91 12.94 -0.27
N TRP A 374 -20.86 12.10 -0.21
CA TRP A 374 -19.50 12.52 -0.51
C TRP A 374 -19.37 13.03 -1.96
N ALA A 375 -19.93 12.30 -2.92
CA ALA A 375 -19.90 12.69 -4.32
C ALA A 375 -20.67 13.99 -4.59
N ASP A 376 -21.77 14.23 -3.89
CA ASP A 376 -22.59 15.44 -4.04
C ASP A 376 -21.83 16.73 -3.69
N TYR A 377 -20.78 16.68 -2.87
CA TYR A 377 -19.92 17.84 -2.62
C TYR A 377 -19.17 18.31 -3.88
N PHE A 378 -19.06 17.47 -4.90
CA PHE A 378 -18.44 17.81 -6.19
C PHE A 378 -19.47 18.29 -7.24
N ARG A 379 -20.79 18.23 -6.92
CA ARG A 379 -21.85 18.62 -7.83
C ARG A 379 -21.67 20.08 -8.25
N ASP A 380 -21.89 20.35 -9.53
CA ASP A 380 -21.83 21.67 -10.17
C ASP A 380 -20.48 22.40 -10.06
N LYS A 381 -19.41 21.74 -9.60
CA LYS A 381 -18.07 22.31 -9.57
C LYS A 381 -17.60 22.70 -10.99
N SER A 382 -17.00 23.88 -11.11
CA SER A 382 -16.32 24.31 -12.33
C SER A 382 -15.00 23.58 -12.50
N PHE A 383 -14.38 23.67 -13.69
CA PHE A 383 -13.05 23.14 -13.92
C PHE A 383 -11.99 23.77 -13.01
N GLU A 384 -12.11 25.08 -12.75
CA GLU A 384 -11.22 25.82 -11.85
C GLU A 384 -11.34 25.34 -10.41
N GLU A 385 -12.57 25.09 -9.94
CA GLU A 385 -12.79 24.54 -8.60
C GLU A 385 -12.25 23.11 -8.47
N LEU A 386 -12.43 22.27 -9.50
CA LEU A 386 -11.90 20.92 -9.54
C LEU A 386 -10.36 20.93 -9.59
N ASP A 387 -9.75 21.84 -10.35
CA ASP A 387 -8.30 22.04 -10.35
C ASP A 387 -7.77 22.45 -8.98
N ALA A 388 -8.45 23.37 -8.30
CA ALA A 388 -8.10 23.80 -6.96
C ALA A 388 -8.20 22.66 -5.93
N LEU A 389 -9.20 21.78 -6.06
CA LEU A 389 -9.32 20.57 -5.23
C LEU A 389 -8.16 19.61 -5.48
N ALA A 390 -7.85 19.33 -6.73
CA ALA A 390 -6.71 18.48 -7.10
C ALA A 390 -5.37 19.10 -6.66
N ALA A 391 -5.21 20.42 -6.82
CA ALA A 391 -4.01 21.17 -6.41
C ALA A 391 -3.78 21.16 -4.88
N SER A 392 -4.79 20.83 -4.08
CA SER A 392 -4.60 20.63 -2.63
C SER A 392 -3.54 19.56 -2.31
N TRP A 393 -3.30 18.64 -3.23
CA TRP A 393 -2.32 17.55 -3.09
C TRP A 393 -0.89 17.92 -3.52
N LYS A 394 -0.66 19.14 -4.01
CA LYS A 394 0.71 19.63 -4.29
C LYS A 394 1.52 19.71 -3.00
N PHE A 395 2.84 19.48 -3.12
CA PHE A 395 3.76 19.52 -1.99
C PHE A 395 3.65 20.83 -1.19
N GLU A 396 3.51 21.96 -1.86
CA GLU A 396 3.40 23.31 -1.26
C GLU A 396 2.16 23.48 -0.38
N ASN A 397 1.15 22.63 -0.54
CA ASN A 397 -0.08 22.63 0.24
C ASN A 397 -0.05 21.56 1.35
N CYS A 398 1.13 21.00 1.61
CA CYS A 398 1.35 20.03 2.68
C CYS A 398 2.22 20.62 3.79
N MET A 399 2.08 20.08 4.98
CA MET A 399 2.95 20.27 6.13
C MET A 399 3.91 19.09 6.24
N ILE A 400 5.15 19.38 6.61
CA ILE A 400 6.16 18.34 6.86
C ILE A 400 5.99 17.83 8.29
N ARG A 401 6.06 16.52 8.48
CA ARG A 401 6.10 15.88 9.81
C ARG A 401 7.56 15.82 10.29
N ASP A 402 8.00 16.92 10.91
CA ASP A 402 9.43 17.18 11.18
C ASP A 402 10.12 16.07 11.96
N GLU A 403 9.52 15.54 13.03
CA GLU A 403 10.15 14.51 13.86
C GLU A 403 10.33 13.20 13.09
N LEU A 404 9.30 12.76 12.36
CA LEU A 404 9.40 11.59 11.49
C LEU A 404 10.52 11.76 10.46
N ASN A 405 10.51 12.88 9.74
CA ASN A 405 11.45 13.13 8.66
C ASN A 405 12.88 13.29 9.16
N THR A 406 13.08 13.81 10.38
CA THR A 406 14.39 13.87 11.03
C THR A 406 14.96 12.47 11.27
N LYS A 407 14.12 11.55 11.77
CA LYS A 407 14.53 10.15 11.98
C LYS A 407 14.81 9.44 10.63
N LEU A 408 13.93 9.61 9.65
CA LEU A 408 14.14 9.03 8.33
C LEU A 408 15.43 9.53 7.68
N LYS A 409 15.70 10.82 7.74
CA LYS A 409 16.95 11.40 7.22
C LYS A 409 18.20 10.81 7.88
N LEU A 410 18.14 10.57 9.19
CA LEU A 410 19.22 9.95 9.94
C LEU A 410 19.47 8.52 9.45
N TYR A 411 18.44 7.69 9.43
CA TYR A 411 18.57 6.24 9.17
C TYR A 411 18.64 5.89 7.69
N SER A 412 18.18 6.75 6.78
CA SER A 412 18.35 6.54 5.33
C SER A 412 19.80 6.57 4.88
N THR A 413 20.65 7.31 5.62
CA THR A 413 22.08 7.48 5.28
C THR A 413 23.02 6.73 6.22
N MET A 414 22.53 6.19 7.34
CA MET A 414 23.33 5.49 8.34
C MET A 414 23.76 4.11 7.84
N GLN A 415 25.01 3.74 8.10
CA GLN A 415 25.56 2.41 7.81
C GLN A 415 25.54 1.52 9.06
N SER A 416 25.62 0.20 8.86
CA SER A 416 25.56 -0.78 9.96
C SER A 416 26.71 -0.72 10.94
N ASP A 417 27.86 -0.15 10.56
CA ASP A 417 29.05 0.06 11.39
C ASP A 417 29.05 1.42 12.12
N ASP A 418 27.96 2.18 12.05
CA ASP A 418 27.87 3.48 12.71
C ASP A 418 27.96 3.33 14.24
N LYS A 419 28.87 4.08 14.85
CA LYS A 419 29.13 4.01 16.30
C LYS A 419 27.89 4.34 17.16
N ARG A 420 26.90 5.05 16.61
CA ARG A 420 25.62 5.35 17.29
C ARG A 420 24.75 4.11 17.52
N LEU A 421 24.99 3.03 16.76
CA LEU A 421 24.29 1.75 16.92
C LEU A 421 24.94 0.85 17.99
N VAL A 422 26.19 1.13 18.40
CA VAL A 422 26.91 0.29 19.36
C VAL A 422 26.21 0.28 20.71
N GLY A 423 25.84 -0.94 21.15
CA GLY A 423 25.16 -1.17 22.44
C GLY A 423 23.66 -0.84 22.44
N LYS A 424 23.10 -0.35 21.34
CA LYS A 424 21.66 -0.05 21.22
C LYS A 424 20.84 -1.24 20.71
N VAL A 425 21.41 -2.05 19.84
CA VAL A 425 20.71 -3.19 19.23
C VAL A 425 21.27 -4.48 19.82
N ILE A 426 20.43 -5.21 20.57
CA ILE A 426 20.69 -6.61 20.90
C ILE A 426 20.11 -7.41 19.72
N VAL A 427 20.94 -7.73 18.74
CA VAL A 427 20.57 -8.72 17.73
C VAL A 427 20.61 -10.07 18.44
N PRO A 428 19.51 -10.78 18.64
CA PRO A 428 19.56 -12.15 19.10
C PRO A 428 20.41 -12.92 18.08
N SER A 429 21.42 -13.66 18.50
CA SER A 429 22.08 -14.62 17.66
C SER A 429 21.09 -15.76 17.36
N VAL A 430 20.18 -15.50 16.43
CA VAL A 430 19.32 -16.55 15.89
C VAL A 430 20.23 -17.35 14.96
N ASP A 431 20.52 -18.57 15.34
CA ASP A 431 21.18 -19.53 14.46
C ASP A 431 20.21 -19.86 13.31
N LEU A 432 20.33 -19.09 12.22
CA LEU A 432 19.54 -19.27 11.01
C LEU A 432 19.90 -20.58 10.27
N THR A 433 20.83 -21.37 10.79
CA THR A 433 21.17 -22.69 10.23
C THR A 433 20.20 -23.79 10.66
N THR A 434 19.35 -23.56 11.68
CA THR A 434 18.35 -24.51 12.10
C THR A 434 16.99 -24.22 11.46
N GLU A 435 16.74 -24.90 10.35
CA GLU A 435 15.48 -25.50 9.92
C GLU A 435 14.19 -24.65 10.07
N GLY A 436 14.00 -23.79 9.09
CA GLY A 436 12.69 -23.23 8.74
C GLY A 436 12.48 -23.32 7.22
N VAL A 437 12.91 -24.39 6.60
CA VAL A 437 12.46 -24.71 5.25
C VAL A 437 11.01 -25.18 5.41
N PHE A 438 10.05 -24.34 5.04
CA PHE A 438 8.68 -24.78 4.80
C PHE A 438 8.74 -25.75 3.61
N GLU A 439 9.06 -27.01 3.88
CA GLU A 439 8.78 -28.06 2.94
C GLU A 439 7.27 -28.28 2.95
N LEU A 440 6.69 -28.12 1.75
CA LEU A 440 5.30 -28.54 1.54
C LEU A 440 5.14 -29.97 2.03
N SER A 441 4.15 -30.25 2.88
CA SER A 441 3.77 -31.59 3.23
C SER A 441 3.43 -32.39 1.96
N PRO A 442 3.45 -33.73 1.97
CA PRO A 442 3.03 -34.52 0.82
C PRO A 442 1.62 -34.16 0.32
N GLU A 443 0.70 -33.88 1.24
CA GLU A 443 -0.68 -33.48 0.92
C GLU A 443 -0.76 -32.10 0.25
N GLU A 444 0.08 -31.16 0.68
CA GLU A 444 0.17 -29.82 0.08
C GLU A 444 0.85 -29.86 -1.31
N LYS A 445 1.85 -30.75 -1.50
CA LYS A 445 2.46 -31.00 -2.82
C LYS A 445 1.45 -31.63 -3.81
N GLU A 446 0.51 -32.43 -3.32
CA GLU A 446 -0.52 -33.05 -4.16
C GLU A 446 -1.62 -32.05 -4.54
N ARG A 447 -2.00 -31.14 -3.65
CA ARG A 447 -2.93 -30.03 -3.94
C ARG A 447 -2.37 -28.97 -4.90
N LYS A 448 -1.05 -28.89 -5.03
CA LYS A 448 -0.36 -27.99 -5.96
C LYS A 448 -0.39 -28.46 -7.41
N LYS A 449 -0.65 -29.76 -7.66
CA LYS A 449 -0.80 -30.33 -9.00
C LYS A 449 -2.19 -30.06 -9.55
#